data_bfa9914a46a68392bc529ba35da7af19
#
_entry.id   bfa9914a46a68392bc529ba35da7af19
#
_cell.length_a   1.000
_cell.length_b   1.000
_cell.length_c   1.000
_cell.angle_alpha   90.00
_cell.angle_beta   90.00
_cell.angle_gamma   90.00
#
_symmetry.space_group_name_H-M   'P 1'
#
loop_
_entity.id
_entity.type
_entity.pdbx_description
1 polymer ?
#
loop_
_entity_poly.entity_id
_entity_poly.type
_entity_poly.pdbx_seq_one_letter_code
_entity_poly.pdbx_strand_id
1 'polypeptide(L)'
;MRKNILIRGENELSETELYKELGTLTRDRDRWQVQIPFVQSLLTHESVKIQAKSLWLLGEMGLAHPMSVGEAVPAIAFFLDSPVPLLRERTVNALGRIGRGSYSLVEPYWTSLFRFASDEDPKVRLSFIWASENIAVNTPDVYGDRMPVFAGLLGDKDERVRMEAPEIFRVLGRRRPEFVRPYLELLQRISETDENRVVRIHCLGAIRAAGGGLSIAPEGERDGLAFVTQCAEEGVKPGVKVRRYK
;
A
#
# COMPACT_ATOMS: atom_id res chain seq x y z
N MET A 1 -27.52 -19.48 -14.86
CA MET A 1 -26.18 -19.13 -15.36
C MET A 1 -25.16 -19.92 -14.57
N ARG A 2 -24.28 -20.67 -15.22
CA ARG A 2 -23.53 -21.78 -14.63
C ARG A 2 -22.35 -21.30 -13.80
N LYS A 3 -22.28 -21.71 -12.52
CA LYS A 3 -21.11 -21.58 -11.64
C LYS A 3 -19.98 -22.47 -12.20
N ASN A 4 -19.00 -21.86 -12.85
CA ASN A 4 -17.73 -22.56 -13.14
C ASN A 4 -16.83 -22.53 -11.92
N ILE A 5 -17.19 -23.31 -10.91
CA ILE A 5 -16.27 -23.69 -9.84
C ILE A 5 -15.38 -24.78 -10.44
N LEU A 6 -14.07 -24.63 -10.33
CA LEU A 6 -13.12 -25.67 -10.75
C LEU A 6 -13.38 -26.93 -9.93
N ILE A 7 -14.14 -27.84 -10.52
CA ILE A 7 -14.43 -29.16 -10.00
C ILE A 7 -13.22 -30.03 -10.38
N ARG A 8 -12.37 -30.35 -9.43
CA ARG A 8 -11.50 -31.52 -9.53
C ARG A 8 -12.31 -32.71 -9.04
N GLY A 9 -13.12 -33.33 -9.92
CA GLY A 9 -13.99 -34.41 -9.49
C GLY A 9 -15.09 -33.92 -8.53
N GLU A 10 -16.17 -34.64 -8.34
CA GLU A 10 -17.44 -34.30 -7.69
C GLU A 10 -17.39 -33.74 -6.24
N ASN A 11 -16.22 -33.33 -5.70
CA ASN A 11 -16.09 -32.77 -4.37
C ASN A 11 -15.64 -31.29 -4.42
N GLU A 12 -16.39 -30.41 -3.78
CA GLU A 12 -15.97 -29.04 -3.47
C GLU A 12 -14.70 -29.09 -2.60
N LEU A 13 -13.69 -28.26 -2.97
CA LEU A 13 -12.46 -28.17 -2.18
C LEU A 13 -12.78 -27.60 -0.78
N SER A 14 -12.21 -28.22 0.24
CA SER A 14 -12.27 -27.71 1.61
C SER A 14 -11.56 -26.36 1.73
N GLU A 15 -11.88 -25.57 2.77
CA GLU A 15 -11.20 -24.29 3.06
C GLU A 15 -9.68 -24.45 3.09
N THR A 16 -9.18 -25.54 3.67
CA THR A 16 -7.75 -25.81 3.77
C THR A 16 -7.11 -26.03 2.40
N GLU A 17 -7.77 -26.76 1.51
CA GLU A 17 -7.31 -27.02 0.15
C GLU A 17 -7.36 -25.74 -0.70
N LEU A 18 -8.43 -24.95 -0.60
CA LEU A 18 -8.54 -23.64 -1.26
C LEU A 18 -7.42 -22.70 -0.81
N TYR A 19 -7.16 -22.63 0.50
CA TYR A 19 -6.09 -21.79 1.02
C TYR A 19 -4.70 -22.23 0.54
N LYS A 20 -4.47 -23.53 0.43
CA LYS A 20 -3.25 -24.11 -0.13
C LYS A 20 -3.10 -23.78 -1.60
N GLU A 21 -4.16 -23.88 -2.40
CA GLU A 21 -4.15 -23.54 -3.83
C GLU A 21 -3.86 -22.04 -4.03
N LEU A 22 -4.52 -21.15 -3.28
CA LEU A 22 -4.20 -19.73 -3.26
C LEU A 22 -2.73 -19.46 -2.87
N GLY A 23 -2.19 -20.27 -1.96
CA GLY A 23 -0.78 -20.25 -1.58
C GLY A 23 0.14 -20.67 -2.71
N THR A 24 -0.26 -21.66 -3.51
CA THR A 24 0.47 -22.11 -4.71
C THR A 24 0.46 -21.01 -5.77
N LEU A 25 -0.70 -20.44 -6.07
CA LEU A 25 -0.84 -19.33 -7.02
C LEU A 25 0.00 -18.11 -6.66
N THR A 26 0.28 -17.89 -5.36
CA THR A 26 1.16 -16.80 -4.93
C THR A 26 2.57 -16.90 -5.55
N ARG A 27 3.04 -18.10 -5.86
CA ARG A 27 4.37 -18.38 -6.40
C ARG A 27 4.37 -18.64 -7.90
N ASP A 28 3.28 -19.20 -8.41
CA ASP A 28 3.09 -19.58 -9.81
C ASP A 28 2.43 -18.43 -10.59
N ARG A 29 3.25 -17.45 -10.94
CA ARG A 29 2.79 -16.21 -11.61
C ARG A 29 2.34 -16.44 -13.04
N ASP A 30 2.85 -17.46 -13.69
CA ASP A 30 2.50 -17.79 -15.09
C ASP A 30 1.02 -18.17 -15.23
N ARG A 31 0.41 -18.68 -14.15
CA ARG A 31 -1.02 -19.01 -14.10
C ARG A 31 -1.92 -17.82 -13.79
N TRP A 32 -1.40 -16.68 -13.38
CA TRP A 32 -2.19 -15.59 -12.81
C TRP A 32 -3.30 -15.14 -13.73
N GLN A 33 -2.98 -14.82 -14.96
CA GLN A 33 -3.98 -14.27 -15.90
C GLN A 33 -5.19 -15.21 -16.11
N VAL A 34 -4.93 -16.52 -16.23
CA VAL A 34 -5.96 -17.53 -16.42
C VAL A 34 -6.74 -17.80 -15.14
N GLN A 35 -6.13 -17.60 -13.97
CA GLN A 35 -6.72 -17.89 -12.66
C GLN A 35 -7.46 -16.71 -12.02
N ILE A 36 -7.44 -15.52 -12.61
CA ILE A 36 -8.20 -14.35 -12.11
C ILE A 36 -9.69 -14.69 -11.88
N PRO A 37 -10.43 -15.32 -12.82
CA PRO A 37 -11.85 -15.64 -12.60
C PRO A 37 -12.07 -16.60 -11.43
N PHE A 38 -11.17 -17.57 -11.22
CA PHE A 38 -11.23 -18.48 -10.08
C PHE A 38 -11.01 -17.71 -8.77
N VAL A 39 -9.96 -16.88 -8.68
CA VAL A 39 -9.67 -16.11 -7.46
C VAL A 39 -10.81 -15.12 -7.17
N GLN A 40 -11.39 -14.51 -8.20
CA GLN A 40 -12.54 -13.62 -8.08
C GLN A 40 -13.77 -14.36 -7.52
N SER A 41 -14.04 -15.59 -7.96
CA SER A 41 -15.20 -16.35 -7.46
C SER A 41 -15.10 -16.63 -5.96
N LEU A 42 -13.89 -16.71 -5.40
CA LEU A 42 -13.65 -16.91 -3.97
C LEU A 42 -13.93 -15.67 -3.10
N LEU A 43 -14.19 -14.51 -3.69
CA LEU A 43 -14.64 -13.34 -2.94
C LEU A 43 -16.03 -13.54 -2.32
N THR A 44 -16.83 -14.47 -2.83
CA THR A 44 -18.15 -14.84 -2.26
C THR A 44 -18.09 -15.99 -1.27
N HIS A 45 -16.91 -16.51 -0.97
CA HIS A 45 -16.74 -17.60 0.00
C HIS A 45 -17.05 -17.11 1.42
N GLU A 46 -17.61 -17.98 2.26
CA GLU A 46 -18.00 -17.63 3.64
C GLU A 46 -16.81 -17.34 4.58
N SER A 47 -15.64 -17.94 4.31
CA SER A 47 -14.44 -17.76 5.11
C SER A 47 -13.77 -16.41 4.83
N VAL A 48 -13.71 -15.56 5.84
CA VAL A 48 -12.96 -14.28 5.81
C VAL A 48 -11.50 -14.50 5.41
N LYS A 49 -10.90 -15.62 5.81
CA LYS A 49 -9.51 -15.96 5.48
C LYS A 49 -9.32 -16.19 3.99
N ILE A 50 -10.25 -16.88 3.34
CA ILE A 50 -10.24 -17.09 1.88
C ILE A 50 -10.48 -15.78 1.16
N GLN A 51 -11.50 -15.01 1.55
CA GLN A 51 -11.77 -13.68 0.97
C GLN A 51 -10.54 -12.76 1.06
N ALA A 52 -9.93 -12.67 2.25
CA ALA A 52 -8.74 -11.83 2.47
C ALA A 52 -7.54 -12.24 1.61
N LYS A 53 -7.31 -13.56 1.44
CA LYS A 53 -6.25 -14.09 0.60
C LYS A 53 -6.54 -13.83 -0.88
N SER A 54 -7.79 -13.95 -1.30
CA SER A 54 -8.23 -13.68 -2.68
C SER A 54 -8.09 -12.19 -3.01
N LEU A 55 -8.53 -11.28 -2.14
CA LEU A 55 -8.34 -9.83 -2.29
C LEU A 55 -6.86 -9.48 -2.46
N TRP A 56 -6.00 -10.03 -1.59
CA TRP A 56 -4.57 -9.80 -1.69
C TRP A 56 -4.00 -10.28 -3.02
N LEU A 57 -4.38 -11.49 -3.46
CA LEU A 57 -3.87 -12.10 -4.68
C LEU A 57 -4.37 -11.35 -5.94
N LEU A 58 -5.65 -10.93 -5.96
CA LEU A 58 -6.19 -10.09 -7.04
C LEU A 58 -5.45 -8.75 -7.14
N GLY A 59 -5.04 -8.17 -6.02
CA GLY A 59 -4.18 -6.97 -6.02
C GLY A 59 -2.82 -7.23 -6.68
N GLU A 60 -2.16 -8.35 -6.37
CA GLU A 60 -0.89 -8.74 -7.00
C GLU A 60 -1.07 -9.03 -8.51
N MET A 61 -2.13 -9.77 -8.85
CA MET A 61 -2.47 -10.05 -10.25
C MET A 61 -2.79 -8.78 -11.03
N GLY A 62 -3.50 -7.83 -10.40
CA GLY A 62 -3.86 -6.56 -11.02
C GLY A 62 -2.67 -5.62 -11.23
N LEU A 63 -1.65 -5.69 -10.38
CA LEU A 63 -0.40 -4.97 -10.64
C LEU A 63 0.31 -5.51 -11.89
N ALA A 64 0.29 -6.82 -12.10
CA ALA A 64 0.97 -7.48 -13.23
C ALA A 64 0.11 -7.48 -14.52
N HIS A 65 -1.20 -7.63 -14.38
CA HIS A 65 -2.16 -7.80 -15.47
C HIS A 65 -3.40 -6.92 -15.24
N PRO A 66 -3.27 -5.58 -15.24
CA PRO A 66 -4.37 -4.70 -14.83
C PRO A 66 -5.63 -4.87 -15.68
N MET A 67 -5.48 -5.01 -16.99
CA MET A 67 -6.64 -5.16 -17.89
C MET A 67 -7.40 -6.47 -17.65
N SER A 68 -6.71 -7.53 -17.23
CA SER A 68 -7.34 -8.83 -16.96
C SER A 68 -8.13 -8.84 -15.63
N VAL A 69 -7.77 -7.97 -14.69
CA VAL A 69 -8.46 -7.83 -13.39
C VAL A 69 -9.63 -6.83 -13.46
N GLY A 70 -9.73 -6.05 -14.54
CA GLY A 70 -10.72 -4.96 -14.66
C GLY A 70 -12.15 -5.35 -14.26
N GLU A 71 -12.62 -6.50 -14.71
CA GLU A 71 -13.98 -7.00 -14.39
C GLU A 71 -14.14 -7.40 -12.91
N ALA A 72 -13.05 -7.69 -12.19
CA ALA A 72 -13.09 -8.04 -10.77
C ALA A 72 -13.09 -6.79 -9.85
N VAL A 73 -12.71 -5.62 -10.38
CA VAL A 73 -12.55 -4.40 -9.54
C VAL A 73 -13.83 -4.03 -8.79
N PRO A 74 -15.04 -4.05 -9.37
CA PRO A 74 -16.26 -3.77 -8.62
C PRO A 74 -16.51 -4.75 -7.47
N ALA A 75 -16.22 -6.04 -7.67
CA ALA A 75 -16.36 -7.06 -6.63
C ALA A 75 -15.31 -6.89 -5.51
N ILE A 76 -14.09 -6.45 -5.86
CA ILE A 76 -13.06 -6.07 -4.90
C ILE A 76 -13.54 -4.85 -4.09
N ALA A 77 -13.98 -3.80 -4.76
CA ALA A 77 -14.38 -2.54 -4.14
C ALA A 77 -15.59 -2.68 -3.19
N PHE A 78 -16.42 -3.70 -3.39
CA PHE A 78 -17.53 -4.03 -2.48
C PHE A 78 -17.08 -4.18 -1.02
N PHE A 79 -15.87 -4.65 -0.78
CA PHE A 79 -15.31 -4.83 0.56
C PHE A 79 -14.78 -3.55 1.21
N LEU A 80 -14.82 -2.40 0.52
CA LEU A 80 -14.51 -1.11 1.15
C LEU A 80 -15.45 -0.80 2.32
N ASP A 81 -16.68 -1.32 2.28
CA ASP A 81 -17.70 -1.13 3.33
C ASP A 81 -17.81 -2.32 4.28
N SER A 82 -16.85 -3.25 4.23
CA SER A 82 -16.85 -4.43 5.10
C SER A 82 -16.74 -4.05 6.58
N PRO A 83 -17.57 -4.64 7.46
CA PRO A 83 -17.42 -4.48 8.91
C PRO A 83 -16.12 -5.12 9.44
N VAL A 84 -15.49 -6.01 8.66
CA VAL A 84 -14.25 -6.72 9.05
C VAL A 84 -13.03 -5.90 8.63
N PRO A 85 -12.23 -5.35 9.57
CA PRO A 85 -11.07 -4.51 9.26
C PRO A 85 -10.07 -5.18 8.32
N LEU A 86 -9.83 -6.49 8.47
CA LEU A 86 -8.94 -7.25 7.60
C LEU A 86 -9.37 -7.20 6.12
N LEU A 87 -10.68 -7.25 5.86
CA LEU A 87 -11.18 -7.18 4.48
C LEU A 87 -11.04 -5.77 3.93
N ARG A 88 -11.32 -4.72 4.72
CA ARG A 88 -11.04 -3.32 4.31
C ARG A 88 -9.56 -3.11 4.01
N GLU A 89 -8.67 -3.58 4.90
CA GLU A 89 -7.21 -3.55 4.73
C GLU A 89 -6.79 -4.17 3.40
N ARG A 90 -7.24 -5.39 3.11
CA ARG A 90 -6.88 -6.13 1.89
C ARG A 90 -7.44 -5.46 0.63
N THR A 91 -8.64 -4.92 0.72
CA THR A 91 -9.30 -4.21 -0.38
C THR A 91 -8.53 -2.94 -0.75
N VAL A 92 -8.22 -2.10 0.24
CA VAL A 92 -7.46 -0.86 0.02
C VAL A 92 -6.10 -1.16 -0.61
N ASN A 93 -5.39 -2.18 -0.11
CA ASN A 93 -4.13 -2.62 -0.69
C ASN A 93 -4.28 -3.15 -2.13
N ALA A 94 -5.33 -3.93 -2.41
CA ALA A 94 -5.58 -4.46 -3.74
C ALA A 94 -5.83 -3.33 -4.74
N LEU A 95 -6.72 -2.37 -4.39
CA LEU A 95 -7.01 -1.22 -5.24
C LEU A 95 -5.77 -0.35 -5.46
N GLY A 96 -4.92 -0.16 -4.46
CA GLY A 96 -3.66 0.55 -4.62
C GLY A 96 -2.73 -0.10 -5.65
N ARG A 97 -2.58 -1.43 -5.62
CA ARG A 97 -1.77 -2.18 -6.59
C ARG A 97 -2.34 -2.16 -8.00
N ILE A 98 -3.66 -2.37 -8.12
CA ILE A 98 -4.36 -2.27 -9.40
C ILE A 98 -4.20 -0.86 -9.96
N GLY A 99 -4.38 0.17 -9.14
CA GLY A 99 -4.23 1.57 -9.52
C GLY A 99 -2.81 1.95 -9.94
N ARG A 100 -1.79 1.30 -9.39
CA ARG A 100 -0.41 1.42 -9.89
C ARG A 100 -0.27 0.84 -11.30
N GLY A 101 -0.93 -0.27 -11.58
CA GLY A 101 -0.95 -0.89 -12.92
C GLY A 101 -1.77 -0.09 -13.92
N SER A 102 -2.96 0.37 -13.50
CA SER A 102 -3.87 1.22 -14.30
C SER A 102 -4.80 2.01 -13.38
N TYR A 103 -4.55 3.32 -13.26
CA TYR A 103 -5.36 4.21 -12.43
C TYR A 103 -6.83 4.26 -12.87
N SER A 104 -7.11 4.24 -14.17
CA SER A 104 -8.47 4.31 -14.70
C SER A 104 -9.40 3.23 -14.18
N LEU A 105 -8.88 2.07 -13.79
CA LEU A 105 -9.67 0.98 -13.21
C LEU A 105 -10.15 1.28 -11.77
N VAL A 106 -9.41 2.10 -11.04
CA VAL A 106 -9.70 2.44 -9.64
C VAL A 106 -10.20 3.87 -9.45
N GLU A 107 -10.15 4.68 -10.50
CA GLU A 107 -10.61 6.07 -10.49
C GLU A 107 -12.04 6.24 -9.93
N PRO A 108 -13.05 5.36 -10.25
CA PRO A 108 -14.39 5.47 -9.66
C PRO A 108 -14.41 5.35 -8.14
N TYR A 109 -13.41 4.74 -7.54
CA TYR A 109 -13.30 4.49 -6.10
C TYR A 109 -12.31 5.44 -5.42
N TRP A 110 -11.56 6.23 -6.19
CA TRP A 110 -10.48 7.08 -5.72
C TRP A 110 -10.85 7.97 -4.54
N THR A 111 -11.93 8.74 -4.68
CA THR A 111 -12.39 9.65 -3.63
C THR A 111 -12.77 8.90 -2.34
N SER A 112 -13.36 7.71 -2.49
CA SER A 112 -13.77 6.88 -1.35
C SER A 112 -12.59 6.31 -0.56
N LEU A 113 -11.40 6.19 -1.16
CA LEU A 113 -10.22 5.68 -0.46
C LEU A 113 -9.77 6.64 0.66
N PHE A 114 -10.00 7.94 0.54
CA PHE A 114 -9.52 8.93 1.51
C PHE A 114 -10.18 8.82 2.89
N ARG A 115 -11.36 8.21 2.99
CA ARG A 115 -11.99 7.95 4.31
C ARG A 115 -11.16 7.02 5.19
N PHE A 116 -10.35 6.16 4.59
CA PHE A 116 -9.50 5.20 5.30
C PHE A 116 -8.29 5.84 6.00
N ALA A 117 -7.99 7.10 5.72
CA ALA A 117 -7.06 7.88 6.52
C ALA A 117 -7.50 8.04 7.97
N SER A 118 -8.81 7.91 8.24
CA SER A 118 -9.41 8.02 9.58
C SER A 118 -10.07 6.72 10.05
N ASP A 119 -9.76 5.58 9.41
CA ASP A 119 -10.29 4.27 9.84
C ASP A 119 -9.88 3.98 11.29
N GLU A 120 -10.76 3.35 12.04
CA GLU A 120 -10.51 2.97 13.44
C GLU A 120 -9.32 2.02 13.60
N ASP A 121 -9.13 1.09 12.63
CA ASP A 121 -8.03 0.13 12.63
C ASP A 121 -6.76 0.75 12.00
N PRO A 122 -5.65 0.82 12.74
CA PRO A 122 -4.41 1.38 12.23
C PRO A 122 -3.82 0.62 11.04
N LYS A 123 -4.12 -0.67 10.86
CA LYS A 123 -3.67 -1.44 9.69
C LYS A 123 -4.38 -0.98 8.42
N VAL A 124 -5.64 -0.56 8.54
CA VAL A 124 -6.38 0.01 7.41
C VAL A 124 -5.82 1.38 7.05
N ARG A 125 -5.55 2.27 8.05
CA ARG A 125 -4.88 3.55 7.79
C ARG A 125 -3.50 3.38 7.14
N LEU A 126 -2.72 2.40 7.61
CA LEU A 126 -1.43 2.05 7.03
C LEU A 126 -1.58 1.57 5.58
N SER A 127 -2.59 0.75 5.31
CA SER A 127 -2.89 0.27 3.96
C SER A 127 -3.31 1.38 3.01
N PHE A 128 -3.98 2.42 3.52
CA PHE A 128 -4.30 3.62 2.75
C PHE A 128 -3.02 4.36 2.30
N ILE A 129 -2.03 4.49 3.18
CA ILE A 129 -0.74 5.08 2.81
C ILE A 129 -0.08 4.25 1.70
N TRP A 130 0.05 2.93 1.86
CA TRP A 130 0.66 2.06 0.85
C TRP A 130 -0.09 2.06 -0.48
N ALA A 131 -1.44 2.09 -0.45
CA ALA A 131 -2.25 2.21 -1.65
C ALA A 131 -1.97 3.54 -2.38
N SER A 132 -1.88 4.62 -1.61
CA SER A 132 -1.57 5.95 -2.15
C SER A 132 -0.18 6.02 -2.75
N GLU A 133 0.84 5.45 -2.10
CA GLU A 133 2.18 5.35 -2.67
C GLU A 133 2.20 4.59 -4.00
N ASN A 134 1.49 3.46 -4.05
CA ASN A 134 1.40 2.67 -5.28
C ASN A 134 0.81 3.49 -6.43
N ILE A 135 -0.30 4.17 -6.22
CA ILE A 135 -0.96 5.01 -7.24
C ILE A 135 -0.08 6.20 -7.60
N ALA A 136 0.51 6.89 -6.62
CA ALA A 136 1.35 8.08 -6.82
C ALA A 136 2.61 7.81 -7.67
N VAL A 137 3.08 6.56 -7.74
CA VAL A 137 4.22 6.19 -8.59
C VAL A 137 3.95 6.51 -10.06
N ASN A 138 2.74 6.27 -10.56
CA ASN A 138 2.40 6.45 -11.98
C ASN A 138 1.39 7.58 -12.22
N THR A 139 0.64 8.00 -11.20
CA THR A 139 -0.40 9.03 -11.30
C THR A 139 -0.26 10.04 -10.15
N PRO A 140 0.86 10.78 -10.07
CA PRO A 140 1.12 11.69 -8.96
C PRO A 140 0.19 12.92 -8.96
N ASP A 141 -0.32 13.33 -10.11
CA ASP A 141 -1.09 14.57 -10.28
C ASP A 141 -2.41 14.61 -9.51
N VAL A 142 -2.98 13.44 -9.20
CA VAL A 142 -4.26 13.34 -8.47
C VAL A 142 -4.13 13.65 -6.97
N TYR A 143 -2.92 13.97 -6.49
CA TYR A 143 -2.65 14.18 -5.06
C TYR A 143 -2.55 15.63 -4.62
N GLY A 144 -2.50 16.61 -5.55
CA GLY A 144 -2.16 17.99 -5.23
C GLY A 144 -3.00 18.61 -4.11
N ASP A 145 -4.33 18.48 -4.19
CA ASP A 145 -5.29 18.97 -3.20
C ASP A 145 -5.55 17.98 -2.03
N ARG A 146 -4.94 16.82 -2.06
CA ARG A 146 -5.11 15.74 -1.07
C ARG A 146 -4.01 15.68 0.00
N MET A 147 -2.95 16.44 -0.19
CA MET A 147 -1.79 16.46 0.73
C MET A 147 -2.13 16.75 2.20
N PRO A 148 -3.14 17.59 2.54
CA PRO A 148 -3.51 17.81 3.93
C PRO A 148 -3.91 16.54 4.69
N VAL A 149 -4.51 15.54 3.99
CA VAL A 149 -4.88 14.26 4.60
C VAL A 149 -3.65 13.50 5.07
N PHE A 150 -2.61 13.47 4.25
CA PHE A 150 -1.34 12.80 4.61
C PHE A 150 -0.56 13.56 5.67
N ALA A 151 -0.65 14.90 5.67
CA ALA A 151 -0.07 15.70 6.74
C ALA A 151 -0.69 15.36 8.11
N GLY A 152 -1.99 15.06 8.16
CA GLY A 152 -2.65 14.57 9.37
C GLY A 152 -2.09 13.22 9.86
N LEU A 153 -1.76 12.31 8.95
CA LEU A 153 -1.21 10.98 9.28
C LEU A 153 0.22 11.03 9.84
N LEU A 154 0.97 12.12 9.59
CA LEU A 154 2.28 12.32 10.22
C LEU A 154 2.20 12.43 11.76
N GLY A 155 1.04 12.79 12.29
CA GLY A 155 0.74 12.86 13.74
C GLY A 155 -0.14 11.71 14.24
N ASP A 156 -0.23 10.59 13.53
CA ASP A 156 -1.11 9.47 13.92
C ASP A 156 -0.72 8.90 15.29
N LYS A 157 -1.73 8.45 16.05
CA LYS A 157 -1.52 7.80 17.35
C LYS A 157 -0.79 6.46 17.26
N ASP A 158 -0.92 5.73 16.13
CA ASP A 158 -0.21 4.47 15.91
C ASP A 158 1.17 4.76 15.30
N GLU A 159 2.20 4.29 15.96
CA GLU A 159 3.59 4.49 15.56
C GLU A 159 3.90 3.98 14.14
N ARG A 160 3.31 2.85 13.74
CA ARG A 160 3.54 2.26 12.41
C ARG A 160 2.96 3.14 11.31
N VAL A 161 1.83 3.80 11.58
CA VAL A 161 1.23 4.76 10.66
C VAL A 161 2.13 5.98 10.54
N ARG A 162 2.64 6.54 11.67
CA ARG A 162 3.60 7.65 11.64
C ARG A 162 4.91 7.30 10.90
N MET A 163 5.38 6.06 11.02
CA MET A 163 6.59 5.61 10.33
C MET A 163 6.43 5.59 8.81
N GLU A 164 5.26 5.22 8.30
CA GLU A 164 5.00 5.14 6.86
C GLU A 164 4.45 6.44 6.26
N ALA A 165 3.81 7.30 7.06
CA ALA A 165 3.21 8.53 6.55
C ALA A 165 4.19 9.45 5.77
N PRO A 166 5.48 9.58 6.10
CA PRO A 166 6.43 10.35 5.32
C PRO A 166 6.73 9.77 3.92
N GLU A 167 6.45 8.48 3.69
CA GLU A 167 6.81 7.82 2.43
C GLU A 167 6.01 8.36 1.23
N ILE A 168 4.74 8.71 1.42
CA ILE A 168 3.96 9.36 0.34
C ILE A 168 4.57 10.72 -0.05
N PHE A 169 5.07 11.50 0.93
CA PHE A 169 5.79 12.75 0.66
C PHE A 169 7.10 12.49 -0.09
N ARG A 170 7.79 11.38 0.21
CA ARG A 170 8.99 10.99 -0.50
C ARG A 170 8.69 10.57 -1.96
N VAL A 171 7.63 9.81 -2.19
CA VAL A 171 7.20 9.40 -3.54
C VAL A 171 6.82 10.62 -4.36
N LEU A 172 5.96 11.49 -3.82
CA LEU A 172 5.50 12.70 -4.48
C LEU A 172 6.62 13.74 -4.62
N GLY A 173 7.49 13.88 -3.63
CA GLY A 173 8.62 14.81 -3.68
C GLY A 173 9.55 14.57 -4.86
N ARG A 174 9.69 13.35 -5.32
CA ARG A 174 10.46 13.01 -6.52
C ARG A 174 9.74 13.31 -7.83
N ARG A 175 8.42 13.42 -7.83
CA ARG A 175 7.59 13.52 -9.03
C ARG A 175 6.89 14.85 -9.18
N ARG A 176 6.44 15.41 -8.05
CA ARG A 176 5.71 16.68 -7.91
C ARG A 176 6.19 17.40 -6.65
N PRO A 177 7.45 17.86 -6.61
CA PRO A 177 8.02 18.50 -5.42
C PRO A 177 7.19 19.69 -4.95
N GLU A 178 6.47 20.36 -5.86
CA GLU A 178 5.57 21.47 -5.55
C GLU A 178 4.43 21.08 -4.60
N PHE A 179 3.98 19.82 -4.59
CA PHE A 179 2.95 19.34 -3.65
C PHE A 179 3.50 19.14 -2.24
N VAL A 180 4.80 18.88 -2.13
CA VAL A 180 5.48 18.59 -0.85
C VAL A 180 6.09 19.82 -0.23
N ARG A 181 6.52 20.80 -1.03
CA ARG A 181 7.17 22.04 -0.53
C ARG A 181 6.42 22.75 0.59
N PRO A 182 5.07 22.88 0.57
CA PRO A 182 4.33 23.50 1.67
C PRO A 182 4.47 22.79 3.02
N TYR A 183 4.93 21.54 3.02
CA TYR A 183 5.03 20.69 4.22
C TYR A 183 6.47 20.50 4.71
N LEU A 184 7.46 21.14 4.07
CA LEU A 184 8.87 20.96 4.45
C LEU A 184 9.15 21.36 5.90
N GLU A 185 8.57 22.46 6.39
CA GLU A 185 8.72 22.90 7.77
C GLU A 185 8.10 21.89 8.76
N LEU A 186 6.94 21.30 8.42
CA LEU A 186 6.31 20.26 9.23
C LEU A 186 7.18 19.01 9.28
N LEU A 187 7.66 18.55 8.13
CA LEU A 187 8.54 17.39 8.03
C LEU A 187 9.87 17.62 8.78
N GLN A 188 10.45 18.83 8.68
CA GLN A 188 11.66 19.20 9.41
C GLN A 188 11.43 19.11 10.91
N ARG A 189 10.38 19.74 11.43
CA ARG A 189 10.03 19.69 12.85
C ARG A 189 9.86 18.26 13.35
N ILE A 190 9.15 17.40 12.60
CA ILE A 190 8.94 16.00 12.99
C ILE A 190 10.26 15.23 12.94
N SER A 191 11.13 15.52 11.98
CA SER A 191 12.45 14.89 11.90
C SER A 191 13.36 15.20 13.10
N GLU A 192 13.06 16.27 13.83
CA GLU A 192 13.80 16.70 15.02
C GLU A 192 13.16 16.21 16.33
N THR A 193 11.81 16.06 16.34
CA THR A 193 11.06 15.93 17.60
C THR A 193 10.33 14.61 17.80
N ASP A 194 10.06 13.80 16.75
CA ASP A 194 9.37 12.53 16.94
C ASP A 194 10.23 11.58 17.78
N GLU A 195 9.61 10.90 18.72
CA GLU A 195 10.26 9.92 19.59
C GLU A 195 10.86 8.74 18.80
N ASN A 196 10.18 8.34 17.70
CA ASN A 196 10.61 7.24 16.87
C ASN A 196 11.68 7.66 15.86
N ARG A 197 12.87 7.05 15.96
CA ARG A 197 13.99 7.30 15.05
C ARG A 197 13.63 7.04 13.57
N VAL A 198 12.82 6.04 13.28
CA VAL A 198 12.45 5.69 11.89
C VAL A 198 11.60 6.80 11.28
N VAL A 199 10.64 7.35 12.05
CA VAL A 199 9.84 8.51 11.61
C VAL A 199 10.77 9.68 11.23
N ARG A 200 11.74 10.00 12.10
CA ARG A 200 12.71 11.09 11.84
C ARG A 200 13.49 10.86 10.55
N ILE A 201 13.99 9.64 10.33
CA ILE A 201 14.74 9.27 9.10
C ILE A 201 13.86 9.37 7.85
N HIS A 202 12.62 8.90 7.91
CA HIS A 202 11.70 8.94 6.77
C HIS A 202 11.31 10.38 6.42
N CYS A 203 11.10 11.25 7.41
CA CYS A 203 10.87 12.69 7.19
C CYS A 203 12.06 13.35 6.47
N LEU A 204 13.30 13.09 6.91
CA LEU A 204 14.50 13.57 6.22
C LEU A 204 14.57 13.05 4.77
N GLY A 205 14.17 11.80 4.54
CA GLY A 205 14.07 11.23 3.20
C GLY A 205 13.06 11.94 2.31
N ALA A 206 11.92 12.33 2.85
CA ALA A 206 10.89 13.10 2.15
C ALA A 206 11.37 14.52 1.80
N ILE A 207 12.02 15.21 2.75
CA ILE A 207 12.60 16.55 2.54
C ILE A 207 13.61 16.52 1.38
N ARG A 208 14.55 15.57 1.40
CA ARG A 208 15.53 15.42 0.31
C ARG A 208 14.87 15.16 -1.04
N ALA A 209 13.86 14.31 -1.06
CA ALA A 209 13.15 13.97 -2.28
C ALA A 209 12.45 15.16 -2.92
N ALA A 210 12.00 16.12 -2.12
CA ALA A 210 11.37 17.35 -2.59
C ALA A 210 12.38 18.46 -2.95
N GLY A 211 13.68 18.18 -2.92
CA GLY A 211 14.74 19.15 -3.17
C GLY A 211 14.94 20.15 -2.02
N GLY A 212 14.46 19.82 -0.82
CA GLY A 212 14.72 20.58 0.41
C GLY A 212 16.18 20.45 0.84
N GLY A 213 16.85 21.59 1.08
CA GLY A 213 18.14 21.59 1.77
C GLY A 213 17.93 21.13 3.20
N LEU A 214 18.75 20.19 3.68
CA LEU A 214 18.76 19.83 5.09
C LEU A 214 19.43 20.99 5.85
N SER A 215 18.76 21.57 6.85
CA SER A 215 19.50 22.31 7.87
C SER A 215 20.47 21.30 8.52
N ILE A 216 21.74 21.67 8.59
CA ILE A 216 22.78 20.80 9.17
C ILE A 216 22.39 20.54 10.61
N ALA A 217 22.03 19.30 10.92
CA ALA A 217 21.81 18.89 12.30
C ALA A 217 23.09 19.11 13.13
N PRO A 218 22.98 19.47 14.42
CA PRO A 218 24.14 19.63 15.30
C PRO A 218 25.01 18.35 15.28
N GLU A 219 26.31 18.51 15.49
CA GLU A 219 27.36 17.50 15.28
C GLU A 219 27.18 16.11 15.92
N GLY A 220 26.22 15.94 16.82
CA GLY A 220 25.94 14.65 17.50
C GLY A 220 25.10 13.64 16.74
N GLU A 221 24.46 14.00 15.59
CA GLU A 221 23.58 13.09 14.84
C GLU A 221 24.15 12.60 13.49
N ARG A 222 25.45 12.79 13.26
CA ARG A 222 26.10 12.38 11.99
C ARG A 222 26.12 10.87 11.77
N ASP A 223 25.99 10.07 12.82
CA ASP A 223 26.02 8.60 12.72
C ASP A 223 24.83 8.03 11.94
N GLY A 224 23.65 8.67 12.00
CA GLY A 224 22.48 8.25 11.24
C GLY A 224 22.60 8.52 9.73
N LEU A 225 23.24 9.65 9.37
CA LEU A 225 23.49 10.02 7.97
C LEU A 225 24.58 9.13 7.35
N ALA A 226 25.65 8.86 8.11
CA ALA A 226 26.72 7.98 7.68
C ALA A 226 26.20 6.56 7.42
N PHE A 227 25.31 6.04 8.28
CA PHE A 227 24.70 4.73 8.10
C PHE A 227 23.86 4.64 6.82
N VAL A 228 23.04 5.65 6.51
CA VAL A 228 22.23 5.67 5.28
C VAL A 228 23.11 5.78 4.04
N THR A 229 24.18 6.57 4.09
CA THR A 229 25.14 6.71 2.97
C THR A 229 25.94 5.43 2.78
N GLN A 230 26.42 4.82 3.85
CA GLN A 230 27.16 3.57 3.84
C GLN A 230 26.28 2.42 3.29
N CYS A 231 25.02 2.30 3.71
CA CYS A 231 24.09 1.32 3.15
C CYS A 231 23.83 1.53 1.65
N ALA A 232 23.85 2.78 1.17
CA ALA A 232 23.70 3.09 -0.25
C ALA A 232 24.95 2.73 -1.07
N GLU A 233 26.14 2.93 -0.53
CA GLU A 233 27.42 2.61 -1.16
C GLU A 233 27.72 1.10 -1.17
N GLU A 234 27.32 0.39 -0.11
CA GLU A 234 27.50 -1.07 0.00
C GLU A 234 26.42 -1.88 -0.72
N GLY A 235 25.43 -1.23 -1.38
CA GLY A 235 24.31 -1.89 -2.05
C GLY A 235 23.37 -2.64 -1.09
N VAL A 236 23.61 -2.50 0.21
CA VAL A 236 22.78 -3.07 1.27
C VAL A 236 21.57 -2.15 1.45
N LYS A 237 20.40 -2.61 1.05
CA LYS A 237 19.15 -1.93 1.43
C LYS A 237 19.15 -1.80 2.94
N PRO A 238 18.98 -0.57 3.52
CA PRO A 238 18.88 -0.42 4.96
C PRO A 238 17.88 -1.45 5.46
N GLY A 239 18.32 -2.29 6.40
CA GLY A 239 17.63 -3.51 6.78
C GLY A 239 16.39 -3.30 7.64
N VAL A 240 15.53 -2.38 7.26
CA VAL A 240 14.12 -2.50 7.55
C VAL A 240 13.63 -3.62 6.63
N LYS A 241 13.74 -4.85 7.10
CA LYS A 241 12.88 -5.92 6.67
C LYS A 241 11.46 -5.47 7.03
N VAL A 242 10.88 -4.58 6.23
CA VAL A 242 9.44 -4.55 6.11
C VAL A 242 9.12 -5.99 5.76
N ARG A 243 8.66 -6.74 6.74
CA ARG A 243 8.09 -8.06 6.50
C ARG A 243 6.98 -7.79 5.53
N ARG A 244 7.29 -7.88 4.24
CA ARG A 244 6.25 -8.06 3.24
C ARG A 244 5.53 -9.30 3.72
N TYR A 245 4.35 -9.10 4.27
CA TYR A 245 3.51 -10.19 4.70
C TYR A 245 3.37 -11.12 3.49
N LYS A 246 4.05 -12.27 3.57
CA LYS A 246 3.85 -13.39 2.67
C LYS A 246 2.46 -13.96 2.89
#